data_13341112852c9d4303e280cbf988c92f
#
_entry.id   13341112852c9d4303e280cbf988c92f
#
_cell.length_a   1.000
_cell.length_b   1.000
_cell.length_c   1.000
_cell.angle_alpha   90.00
_cell.angle_beta   90.00
_cell.angle_gamma   90.00
#
_symmetry.space_group_name_H-M   'P 1'
#
loop_
_entity.id
_entity.type
_entity.pdbx_description
1 polymer ?
#
loop_
_entity_poly.entity_id
_entity_poly.type
_entity_poly.pdbx_seq_one_letter_code
_entity_poly.pdbx_strand_id
1 'polypeptide(L)'
;HPAVADVAVIGVPNEDFGEDVKAVVQLLAETDAGPALVAELLAYCTAHLAGYKCPKSIDFDPALPRHPTGKLYKQLVRARYWPS
;
A
#
# COMPACT_ATOMS: atom_id res chain seq x y z
N HIS A 1 1.48 -11.97 0.41
CA HIS A 1 0.53 -12.41 1.45
C HIS A 1 -0.73 -12.97 0.80
N PRO A 2 -1.29 -14.08 1.31
CA PRO A 2 -2.43 -14.74 0.65
C PRO A 2 -3.72 -13.92 0.60
N ALA A 3 -3.89 -12.92 1.46
CA ALA A 3 -5.08 -12.06 1.44
C ALA A 3 -4.99 -10.91 0.44
N VAL A 4 -3.84 -10.67 -0.16
CA VAL A 4 -3.57 -9.51 -1.03
C VAL A 4 -3.74 -9.89 -2.50
N ALA A 5 -4.62 -9.17 -3.20
CA ALA A 5 -4.77 -9.32 -4.65
C ALA A 5 -3.73 -8.49 -5.40
N ASP A 6 -3.45 -7.27 -4.92
CA ASP A 6 -2.47 -6.38 -5.53
C ASP A 6 -2.03 -5.32 -4.53
N VAL A 7 -0.90 -4.67 -4.78
CA VAL A 7 -0.38 -3.62 -3.90
C VAL A 7 0.36 -2.57 -4.70
N ALA A 8 0.16 -1.31 -4.33
CA ALA A 8 0.96 -0.18 -4.80
C ALA A 8 1.78 0.37 -3.64
N VAL A 9 3.10 0.35 -3.77
CA VAL A 9 4.00 0.95 -2.78
C VAL A 9 4.40 2.33 -3.27
N ILE A 10 4.07 3.35 -2.48
CA ILE A 10 4.25 4.75 -2.87
C ILE A 10 4.93 5.55 -1.76
N GLY A 11 5.52 6.70 -2.15
CA GLY A 11 5.95 7.70 -1.18
C GLY A 11 4.81 8.65 -0.87
N VAL A 12 4.62 8.99 0.39
CA VAL A 12 3.61 9.95 0.85
C VAL A 12 4.28 11.07 1.65
N PRO A 13 3.66 12.27 1.74
CA PRO A 13 4.26 13.39 2.46
C PRO A 13 4.50 13.06 3.93
N ASN A 14 5.65 13.49 4.45
CA ASN A 14 6.01 13.44 5.86
C ASN A 14 6.67 14.76 6.24
N GLU A 15 6.18 15.41 7.27
CA GLU A 15 6.69 16.73 7.69
C GLU A 15 8.15 16.69 8.15
N ASP A 16 8.57 15.59 8.79
CA ASP A 16 9.89 15.48 9.36
C ASP A 16 10.96 15.01 8.37
N PHE A 17 10.60 14.06 7.49
CA PHE A 17 11.55 13.39 6.60
C PHE A 17 11.27 13.61 5.11
N GLY A 18 10.28 14.41 4.79
CA GLY A 18 9.89 14.68 3.41
C GLY A 18 8.98 13.62 2.81
N GLU A 19 9.28 12.34 3.04
CA GLU A 19 8.52 11.25 2.42
C GLU A 19 8.59 9.99 3.25
N ASP A 20 7.44 9.33 3.42
CA ASP A 20 7.33 7.99 4.02
C ASP A 20 6.87 6.99 2.98
N VAL A 21 7.16 5.71 3.22
CA VAL A 21 6.69 4.61 2.37
C VAL A 21 5.32 4.15 2.86
N LYS A 22 4.36 4.11 1.95
CA LYS A 22 3.01 3.61 2.21
C LYS A 22 2.67 2.50 1.21
N ALA A 23 2.05 1.44 1.68
CA ALA A 23 1.46 0.42 0.82
C ALA A 23 -0.05 0.65 0.72
N VAL A 24 -0.57 0.75 -0.50
CA VAL A 24 -2.01 0.78 -0.76
C VAL A 24 -2.38 -0.59 -1.30
N VAL A 25 -3.20 -1.32 -0.56
CA VAL A 25 -3.45 -2.74 -0.77
C VAL A 25 -4.87 -2.97 -1.28
N GLN A 26 -4.97 -3.73 -2.37
CA GLN A 26 -6.23 -4.28 -2.84
C GLN A 26 -6.32 -5.71 -2.32
N LEU A 27 -7.34 -5.98 -1.51
CA LEU A 27 -7.56 -7.30 -0.93
C LEU A 27 -8.33 -8.20 -1.89
N LEU A 28 -8.19 -9.51 -1.69
CA LEU A 28 -9.07 -10.47 -2.34
C LEU A 28 -10.50 -10.26 -1.84
N ALA A 29 -11.47 -10.62 -2.69
CA ALA A 29 -12.89 -10.51 -2.34
C ALA A 29 -13.18 -11.21 -1.00
N GLU A 30 -14.08 -10.62 -0.20
CA GLU A 30 -14.50 -11.15 1.09
C GLU A 30 -13.45 -11.12 2.19
N THR A 31 -12.30 -10.48 1.96
CA THR A 31 -11.30 -10.28 3.01
C THR A 31 -11.65 -9.04 3.82
N ASP A 32 -11.71 -9.19 5.14
CA ASP A 32 -11.99 -8.06 6.03
C ASP A 32 -10.77 -7.16 6.22
N ALA A 33 -10.88 -5.91 5.79
CA ALA A 33 -9.89 -4.89 6.08
C ALA A 33 -10.08 -4.37 7.50
N GLY A 34 -9.00 -4.28 8.28
CA GLY A 34 -9.09 -3.78 9.64
C GLY A 34 -7.73 -3.71 10.32
N PRO A 35 -7.68 -3.20 11.57
CA PRO A 35 -6.40 -3.05 12.29
C PRO A 35 -5.64 -4.35 12.47
N ALA A 36 -6.33 -5.47 12.65
CA ALA A 36 -5.69 -6.77 12.80
C ALA A 36 -4.97 -7.18 11.52
N LEU A 37 -5.58 -6.94 10.35
CA LEU A 37 -4.95 -7.25 9.07
C LEU A 37 -3.78 -6.30 8.78
N VAL A 38 -3.89 -5.02 9.13
CA VAL A 38 -2.78 -4.07 9.01
C VAL A 38 -1.57 -4.58 9.81
N ALA A 39 -1.77 -4.98 11.06
CA ALA A 39 -0.70 -5.51 11.90
C ALA A 39 -0.08 -6.77 11.31
N GLU A 40 -0.90 -7.67 10.78
CA GLU A 40 -0.44 -8.91 10.14
C GLU A 40 0.40 -8.61 8.89
N LEU A 41 -0.06 -7.69 8.04
CA LEU A 41 0.66 -7.33 6.82
C LEU A 41 2.00 -6.63 7.13
N LEU A 42 2.03 -5.76 8.13
CA LEU A 42 3.27 -5.11 8.56
C LEU A 42 4.27 -6.13 9.11
N ALA A 43 3.78 -7.08 9.91
CA ALA A 43 4.62 -8.17 10.43
C ALA A 43 5.15 -9.05 9.29
N TYR A 44 4.34 -9.35 8.29
CA TYR A 44 4.74 -10.09 7.11
C TYR A 44 5.87 -9.37 6.35
N CYS A 45 5.74 -8.07 6.16
CA CYS A 45 6.79 -7.26 5.52
C CYS A 45 8.08 -7.29 6.32
N THR A 46 8.00 -7.15 7.64
CA THR A 46 9.18 -7.20 8.51
C THR A 46 9.91 -8.54 8.41
N ALA A 47 9.16 -9.63 8.26
CA ALA A 47 9.73 -10.97 8.13
C ALA A 47 10.39 -11.23 6.77
N HIS A 48 9.94 -10.54 5.71
CA HIS A 48 10.37 -10.84 4.33
C HIS A 48 11.17 -9.73 3.65
N LEU A 49 11.22 -8.51 4.22
CA LEU A 49 11.89 -7.34 3.65
C LEU A 49 12.86 -6.73 4.66
N ALA A 50 13.89 -6.07 4.15
CA ALA A 50 14.74 -5.23 5.00
C ALA A 50 13.91 -4.08 5.59
N GLY A 51 14.21 -3.67 6.82
CA GLY A 51 13.42 -2.66 7.54
C GLY A 51 13.18 -1.37 6.77
N TYR A 52 14.19 -0.89 6.02
CA TYR A 52 14.06 0.35 5.24
C TYR A 52 13.15 0.20 4.01
N LYS A 53 12.84 -1.03 3.61
CA LYS A 53 11.92 -1.32 2.50
C LYS A 53 10.49 -1.58 2.96
N CYS A 54 10.28 -1.72 4.27
CA CYS A 54 8.95 -1.94 4.82
C CYS A 54 8.15 -0.65 4.80
N PRO A 55 6.84 -0.69 4.45
CA PRO A 55 5.99 0.49 4.53
C PRO A 55 5.78 0.90 5.99
N LYS A 56 5.65 2.20 6.22
CA LYS A 56 5.31 2.76 7.52
C LYS A 56 3.82 2.66 7.81
N SER A 57 3.00 2.58 6.79
CA SER A 57 1.56 2.51 6.92
C SER A 57 0.95 1.73 5.76
N ILE A 58 -0.27 1.26 5.96
CA ILE A 58 -1.02 0.51 4.96
C ILE A 58 -2.42 1.10 4.86
N ASP A 59 -2.86 1.39 3.64
CA ASP A 59 -4.24 1.75 3.33
C ASP A 59 -4.83 0.67 2.42
N PHE A 60 -6.15 0.57 2.42
CA PHE A 60 -6.86 -0.39 1.56
C PHE A 60 -7.66 0.34 0.50
N ASP A 61 -7.66 -0.20 -0.71
CA ASP A 61 -8.45 0.28 -1.84
C ASP A 61 -9.17 -0.90 -2.45
N PRO A 62 -10.51 -0.84 -2.62
CA PRO A 62 -11.26 -1.95 -3.21
C PRO A 62 -10.90 -2.22 -4.67
N ALA A 63 -10.38 -1.20 -5.38
CA ALA A 63 -10.00 -1.33 -6.77
C ALA A 63 -8.88 -0.33 -7.10
N LEU A 64 -7.64 -0.80 -7.17
CA LEU A 64 -6.53 0.05 -7.55
C LEU A 64 -6.66 0.47 -9.03
N PRO A 65 -6.35 1.74 -9.35
CA PRO A 65 -6.43 2.20 -10.74
C PRO A 65 -5.42 1.47 -11.63
N ARG A 66 -5.84 1.18 -12.86
CA ARG A 66 -5.00 0.49 -13.84
C ARG A 66 -5.03 1.21 -15.17
N HIS A 67 -3.93 1.09 -15.91
CA HIS A 67 -3.90 1.52 -17.31
C HIS A 67 -4.79 0.62 -18.17
N PRO A 68 -5.22 1.08 -19.36
CA PRO A 68 -5.96 0.23 -20.28
C PRO A 68 -5.25 -1.09 -20.63
N THR A 69 -3.92 -1.13 -20.50
CA THR A 69 -3.11 -2.33 -20.71
C THR A 69 -3.16 -3.32 -19.55
N GLY A 70 -3.86 -2.98 -18.45
CA GLY A 70 -3.95 -3.81 -17.26
C GLY A 70 -2.88 -3.55 -16.20
N LYS A 71 -1.87 -2.75 -16.51
CA LYS A 71 -0.81 -2.41 -15.54
C LYS A 71 -1.31 -1.46 -14.48
N LEU A 72 -0.82 -1.62 -13.25
CA LEU A 72 -1.13 -0.75 -12.13
C LEU A 72 -0.75 0.71 -12.44
N TYR A 73 -1.68 1.64 -12.22
CA TYR A 73 -1.44 3.07 -12.44
C TYR A 73 -1.00 3.73 -11.14
N LYS A 74 0.25 3.51 -10.77
CA LYS A 74 0.83 3.94 -9.50
C LYS A 74 0.77 5.46 -9.30
N GLN A 75 0.94 6.24 -10.36
CA GLN A 75 0.89 7.69 -10.28
C GLN A 75 -0.47 8.21 -9.82
N LEU A 76 -1.56 7.58 -10.24
CA LEU A 76 -2.90 7.95 -9.78
C LEU A 76 -3.10 7.63 -8.30
N VAL A 77 -2.54 6.53 -7.82
CA VAL A 77 -2.57 6.19 -6.41
C VAL A 77 -1.80 7.23 -5.61
N ARG A 78 -0.58 7.55 -6.03
CA ARG A 78 0.28 8.53 -5.36
C ARG A 78 -0.37 9.91 -5.31
N ALA A 79 -1.04 10.33 -6.39
CA ALA A 79 -1.69 11.63 -6.46
C ALA A 79 -2.77 11.85 -5.39
N ARG A 80 -3.36 10.77 -4.85
CA ARG A 80 -4.37 10.87 -3.79
C ARG A 80 -3.78 11.33 -2.45
N TYR A 81 -2.47 11.21 -2.27
CA TYR A 81 -1.78 11.49 -1.01
C TYR A 81 -0.92 12.75 -1.08
N TRP A 82 -0.68 13.30 -2.26
CA TRP A 82 0.13 14.49 -2.44
C TRP A 82 -0.76 15.69 -2.75
N PRO A 83 -0.57 16.83 -2.07
CA PRO A 83 -1.29 18.05 -2.40
C PRO A 83 -0.89 18.55 -3.79
N SER A 84 -1.85 18.99 -4.54
CA SER A 84 -1.61 19.52 -5.89
C SER A 84 -1.18 20.99 -5.84
#